data_8b0695f44be6e9866cdd803db9b3693f
#
_entry.id   8b0695f44be6e9866cdd803db9b3693f
#
_cell.length_a   1.000
_cell.length_b   1.000
_cell.length_c   1.000
_cell.angle_alpha   90.00
_cell.angle_beta   90.00
_cell.angle_gamma   90.00
#
_symmetry.space_group_name_H-M   'P 1'
#
loop_
_entity.id
_entity.type
_entity.pdbx_description
1 polymer ?
#
loop_
_entity_poly.entity_id
_entity_poly.type
_entity_poly.pdbx_seq_one_letter_code
_entity_poly.pdbx_strand_id
1 'polypeptide(L)'
;VVMADGYIQQIGTPEMIYNEPKNMFVADFIGESNIFSGTMPKDRLVRFCGKNFVCEDGGFEKDEPVDVVVRPEDVKIVPPEKGVLRGKVTSVIFKGIHYQILVQCGRYEIEIQSTAAPAMGDSIGLTIEPDGIHVMKKVFRVNQFTGVITKKNTVKFGDGEFKCDVTQLYPGSHLDEEGYLITAKGEKLDLTDTEVNVEVGLQDITMSDNPDEGGAQGHIISLIYKSEYYRYIVRTENEEDYVLACEDLWNENDLVSLVIPPDKIRLTLRNPEEIK
;
A
#
# COMPACT_ATOMS: atom_id res chain seq x y z
N VAL A 1 -4.27 -25.23 3.78
CA VAL A 1 -2.93 -24.62 3.72
C VAL A 1 -2.90 -23.64 2.58
N VAL A 2 -2.47 -22.40 2.84
CA VAL A 2 -2.21 -21.38 1.82
C VAL A 2 -0.70 -21.27 1.64
N MET A 3 -0.24 -21.24 0.39
CA MET A 3 1.17 -21.18 0.02
C MET A 3 1.39 -20.10 -1.04
N ALA A 4 2.55 -19.43 -0.98
CA ALA A 4 3.04 -18.51 -1.99
C ALA A 4 4.55 -18.69 -2.16
N ASP A 5 5.05 -18.67 -3.38
CA ASP A 5 6.47 -18.78 -3.74
C ASP A 5 7.21 -19.94 -3.07
N GLY A 6 6.50 -21.08 -2.88
CA GLY A 6 7.04 -22.27 -2.22
C GLY A 6 7.02 -22.21 -0.68
N TYR A 7 6.55 -21.12 -0.08
CA TYR A 7 6.47 -20.96 1.38
C TYR A 7 5.02 -21.05 1.87
N ILE A 8 4.85 -21.71 3.04
CA ILE A 8 3.55 -21.78 3.71
C ILE A 8 3.25 -20.39 4.32
N GLN A 9 2.14 -19.79 3.89
CA GLN A 9 1.64 -18.52 4.42
C GLN A 9 0.75 -18.74 5.64
N GLN A 10 -0.16 -19.72 5.56
CA GLN A 10 -1.04 -20.06 6.67
C GLN A 10 -1.50 -21.52 6.61
N ILE A 11 -1.63 -22.13 7.79
CA ILE A 11 -2.29 -23.43 8.00
C ILE A 11 -3.46 -23.21 8.95
N GLY A 12 -4.64 -23.70 8.61
CA GLY A 12 -5.85 -23.62 9.42
C GLY A 12 -7.03 -24.30 8.74
N THR A 13 -8.18 -24.26 9.42
CA THR A 13 -9.47 -24.64 8.80
C THR A 13 -9.87 -23.59 7.74
N PRO A 14 -10.74 -23.90 6.78
CA PRO A 14 -11.22 -22.90 5.83
C PRO A 14 -11.80 -21.67 6.51
N GLU A 15 -12.57 -21.84 7.56
CA GLU A 15 -13.17 -20.76 8.35
C GLU A 15 -12.11 -19.87 9.03
N MET A 16 -11.10 -20.48 9.66
CA MET A 16 -9.99 -19.71 10.27
C MET A 16 -9.19 -18.92 9.23
N ILE A 17 -8.93 -19.53 8.06
CA ILE A 17 -8.17 -18.85 7.01
C ILE A 17 -8.97 -17.68 6.42
N TYR A 18 -10.29 -17.82 6.33
CA TYR A 18 -11.19 -16.80 5.82
C TYR A 18 -11.39 -15.65 6.81
N ASN A 19 -11.72 -15.98 8.06
CA ASN A 19 -12.07 -14.98 9.08
C ASN A 19 -10.86 -14.34 9.74
N GLU A 20 -9.74 -15.09 9.89
CA GLU A 20 -8.52 -14.66 10.58
C GLU A 20 -7.29 -14.85 9.69
N PRO A 21 -7.20 -14.16 8.54
CA PRO A 21 -6.03 -14.24 7.68
C PRO A 21 -4.81 -13.67 8.40
N LYS A 22 -3.65 -14.38 8.31
CA LYS A 22 -2.41 -13.95 8.99
C LYS A 22 -1.71 -12.77 8.33
N ASN A 23 -1.99 -12.54 7.06
CA ASN A 23 -1.41 -11.44 6.30
C ASN A 23 -2.32 -11.07 5.12
N MET A 24 -2.02 -9.92 4.51
CA MET A 24 -2.78 -9.38 3.38
C MET A 24 -2.85 -10.35 2.19
N PHE A 25 -1.76 -11.07 1.90
CA PHE A 25 -1.77 -12.07 0.81
C PHE A 25 -2.82 -13.16 1.03
N VAL A 26 -2.91 -13.70 2.25
CA VAL A 26 -3.92 -14.72 2.58
C VAL A 26 -5.33 -14.15 2.48
N ALA A 27 -5.55 -12.92 2.96
CA ALA A 27 -6.85 -12.27 2.91
C ALA A 27 -7.35 -12.08 1.46
N ASP A 28 -6.48 -11.61 0.58
CA ASP A 28 -6.77 -11.36 -0.84
C ASP A 28 -6.92 -12.67 -1.63
N PHE A 29 -6.08 -13.67 -1.33
CA PHE A 29 -6.08 -14.97 -2.04
C PHE A 29 -7.35 -15.80 -1.80
N ILE A 30 -7.93 -15.70 -0.60
CA ILE A 30 -9.06 -16.59 -0.19
C ILE A 30 -10.43 -16.03 -0.63
N GLY A 31 -10.55 -14.74 -0.85
CA GLY A 31 -11.81 -14.13 -1.28
C GLY A 31 -11.72 -12.63 -1.46
N GLU A 32 -12.71 -12.08 -2.16
CA GLU A 32 -12.84 -10.65 -2.35
C GLU A 32 -12.79 -9.94 -0.98
N SER A 33 -11.98 -8.89 -0.87
CA SER A 33 -11.77 -8.14 0.37
C SER A 33 -11.51 -6.68 0.09
N ASN A 34 -12.08 -5.83 0.93
CA ASN A 34 -11.62 -4.46 1.04
C ASN A 34 -10.37 -4.44 1.93
N ILE A 35 -9.24 -4.03 1.39
CA ILE A 35 -7.97 -3.95 2.12
C ILE A 35 -7.53 -2.49 2.20
N PHE A 36 -7.28 -2.01 3.41
CA PHE A 36 -6.88 -0.63 3.66
C PHE A 36 -5.61 -0.60 4.51
N SER A 37 -4.78 0.39 4.27
CA SER A 37 -3.75 0.78 5.24
C SER A 37 -4.38 1.61 6.34
N GLY A 38 -4.05 1.29 7.59
CA GLY A 38 -4.58 1.96 8.77
C GLY A 38 -3.52 2.19 9.84
N THR A 39 -3.94 2.82 10.91
CA THR A 39 -3.15 2.99 12.15
C THR A 39 -4.03 2.68 13.34
N MET A 40 -3.41 2.31 14.47
CA MET A 40 -4.10 2.04 15.74
C MET A 40 -3.93 3.24 16.69
N PRO A 41 -4.82 4.26 16.70
CA PRO A 41 -4.69 5.40 17.63
C PRO A 41 -4.67 4.98 19.09
N LYS A 42 -5.30 3.86 19.39
CA LYS A 42 -5.23 3.11 20.65
C LYS A 42 -5.69 1.68 20.42
N ASP A 43 -5.43 0.81 21.38
CA ASP A 43 -5.89 -0.58 21.31
C ASP A 43 -7.40 -0.69 21.05
N ARG A 44 -7.80 -1.59 20.17
CA ARG A 44 -9.18 -1.81 19.70
C ARG A 44 -9.86 -0.60 19.04
N LEU A 45 -9.08 0.34 18.55
CA LEU A 45 -9.56 1.45 17.75
C LEU A 45 -8.64 1.62 16.55
N VAL A 46 -9.13 1.34 15.36
CA VAL A 46 -8.38 1.47 14.12
C VAL A 46 -8.85 2.68 13.33
N ARG A 47 -7.91 3.37 12.71
CA ARG A 47 -8.18 4.50 11.80
C ARG A 47 -7.82 4.10 10.38
N PHE A 48 -8.81 4.12 9.49
CA PHE A 48 -8.65 3.93 8.05
C PHE A 48 -9.74 4.72 7.30
N CYS A 49 -9.55 4.97 6.01
CA CYS A 49 -10.43 5.83 5.21
C CYS A 49 -10.73 7.19 5.87
N GLY A 50 -9.76 7.75 6.63
CA GLY A 50 -9.91 9.02 7.35
C GLY A 50 -10.86 9.01 8.54
N LYS A 51 -11.35 7.83 9.00
CA LYS A 51 -12.30 7.67 10.10
C LYS A 51 -11.80 6.66 11.12
N ASN A 52 -12.28 6.80 12.36
CA ASN A 52 -12.00 5.86 13.44
C ASN A 52 -13.13 4.82 13.54
N PHE A 53 -12.74 3.56 13.70
CA PHE A 53 -13.62 2.42 13.90
C PHE A 53 -13.19 1.63 15.13
N VAL A 54 -14.16 1.17 15.90
CA VAL A 54 -13.92 0.18 16.95
C VAL A 54 -13.75 -1.18 16.29
N CYS A 55 -12.76 -1.98 16.73
CA CYS A 55 -12.52 -3.35 16.28
C CYS A 55 -12.35 -4.28 17.47
N GLU A 56 -12.51 -5.59 17.24
CA GLU A 56 -12.31 -6.59 18.29
C GLU A 56 -10.83 -6.95 18.47
N ASP A 57 -10.04 -6.83 17.41
CA ASP A 57 -8.62 -7.11 17.44
C ASP A 57 -7.88 -6.16 18.37
N GLY A 58 -7.00 -6.71 19.18
CA GLY A 58 -6.21 -6.00 20.19
C GLY A 58 -4.75 -6.47 20.25
N GLY A 59 -3.98 -5.88 21.14
CA GLY A 59 -2.56 -6.16 21.31
C GLY A 59 -1.67 -5.33 20.39
N PHE A 60 -2.16 -4.17 19.95
CA PHE A 60 -1.45 -3.20 19.14
C PHE A 60 -0.94 -2.03 19.98
N GLU A 61 0.23 -1.51 19.60
CA GLU A 61 0.76 -0.30 20.18
C GLU A 61 0.03 0.94 19.68
N LYS A 62 0.16 2.06 20.40
CA LYS A 62 -0.40 3.34 19.95
C LYS A 62 0.26 3.76 18.63
N ASP A 63 -0.58 4.19 17.68
CA ASP A 63 -0.19 4.63 16.34
C ASP A 63 0.56 3.55 15.52
N GLU A 64 0.43 2.27 15.92
CA GLU A 64 0.98 1.15 15.16
C GLU A 64 0.34 1.06 13.78
N PRO A 65 1.15 1.02 12.69
CA PRO A 65 0.62 0.83 11.34
C PRO A 65 0.11 -0.60 11.16
N VAL A 66 -1.04 -0.70 10.53
CA VAL A 66 -1.76 -1.96 10.36
C VAL A 66 -2.34 -2.09 8.95
N ASP A 67 -2.57 -3.32 8.54
CA ASP A 67 -3.44 -3.63 7.43
C ASP A 67 -4.82 -3.98 7.97
N VAL A 68 -5.85 -3.39 7.36
CA VAL A 68 -7.25 -3.58 7.75
C VAL A 68 -7.95 -4.32 6.64
N VAL A 69 -8.57 -5.44 6.97
CA VAL A 69 -9.38 -6.25 6.06
C VAL A 69 -10.83 -6.16 6.48
N VAL A 70 -11.69 -5.84 5.51
CA VAL A 70 -13.15 -5.81 5.69
C VAL A 70 -13.77 -6.60 4.55
N ARG A 71 -14.53 -7.64 4.88
CA ARG A 71 -15.24 -8.41 3.88
C ARG A 71 -16.40 -7.62 3.29
N PRO A 72 -16.71 -7.75 1.98
CA PRO A 72 -17.81 -7.03 1.35
C PRO A 72 -19.16 -7.25 2.01
N GLU A 73 -19.41 -8.43 2.58
CA GLU A 73 -20.65 -8.78 3.30
C GLU A 73 -20.77 -8.12 4.68
N ASP A 74 -19.66 -7.68 5.28
CA ASP A 74 -19.63 -7.04 6.60
C ASP A 74 -19.88 -5.53 6.50
N VAL A 75 -19.81 -4.96 5.29
CA VAL A 75 -20.12 -3.55 5.07
C VAL A 75 -21.64 -3.37 4.94
N LYS A 76 -22.24 -2.66 5.90
CA LYS A 76 -23.69 -2.41 5.93
C LYS A 76 -24.02 -1.05 5.33
N ILE A 77 -25.03 -1.05 4.45
CA ILE A 77 -25.60 0.17 3.87
C ILE A 77 -26.61 0.76 4.85
N VAL A 78 -26.44 2.03 5.16
CA VAL A 78 -27.32 2.81 6.04
C VAL A 78 -27.67 4.16 5.38
N PRO A 79 -28.65 4.91 5.90
CA PRO A 79 -28.88 6.28 5.47
C PRO A 79 -27.60 7.13 5.60
N PRO A 80 -27.34 8.09 4.69
CA PRO A 80 -26.10 8.85 4.66
C PRO A 80 -25.73 9.53 5.98
N GLU A 81 -26.72 9.97 6.74
CA GLU A 81 -26.52 10.65 8.03
C GLU A 81 -26.10 9.70 9.17
N LYS A 82 -26.34 8.39 9.01
CA LYS A 82 -26.00 7.37 10.01
C LYS A 82 -24.70 6.65 9.71
N GLY A 83 -24.14 6.81 8.48
CA GLY A 83 -22.90 6.15 8.08
C GLY A 83 -21.67 6.80 8.72
N VAL A 84 -20.72 5.98 9.13
CA VAL A 84 -19.35 6.42 9.50
C VAL A 84 -18.63 6.91 8.26
N LEU A 85 -18.76 6.18 7.15
CA LEU A 85 -18.34 6.61 5.82
C LEU A 85 -19.56 7.04 5.00
N ARG A 86 -19.33 7.91 4.03
CA ARG A 86 -20.33 8.35 3.07
C ARG A 86 -19.77 8.26 1.68
N GLY A 87 -20.54 7.69 0.77
CA GLY A 87 -20.08 7.50 -0.60
C GLY A 87 -21.22 7.56 -1.61
N LYS A 88 -20.81 7.52 -2.87
CA LYS A 88 -21.71 7.47 -4.02
C LYS A 88 -21.60 6.11 -4.69
N VAL A 89 -22.72 5.47 -4.97
CA VAL A 89 -22.75 4.19 -5.68
C VAL A 89 -22.29 4.37 -7.11
N THR A 90 -21.25 3.66 -7.50
CA THR A 90 -20.61 3.72 -8.82
C THR A 90 -20.91 2.50 -9.69
N SER A 91 -21.20 1.34 -9.06
CA SER A 91 -21.55 0.11 -9.77
C SER A 91 -22.49 -0.74 -8.94
N VAL A 92 -23.40 -1.46 -9.63
CA VAL A 92 -24.30 -2.45 -9.03
C VAL A 92 -24.43 -3.62 -9.99
N ILE A 93 -23.95 -4.80 -9.60
CA ILE A 93 -23.94 -6.01 -10.42
C ILE A 93 -24.63 -7.14 -9.66
N PHE A 94 -25.64 -7.76 -10.25
CA PHE A 94 -26.29 -8.94 -9.67
C PHE A 94 -25.46 -10.20 -9.94
N LYS A 95 -25.05 -10.90 -8.89
CA LYS A 95 -24.24 -12.13 -8.91
C LYS A 95 -25.07 -13.41 -8.69
N GLY A 96 -26.35 -13.37 -8.93
CA GLY A 96 -27.29 -14.51 -8.82
C GLY A 96 -27.99 -14.62 -7.47
N ILE A 97 -27.31 -14.43 -6.35
CA ILE A 97 -27.88 -14.51 -5.00
C ILE A 97 -27.70 -13.21 -4.19
N HIS A 98 -26.76 -12.36 -4.57
CA HIS A 98 -26.47 -11.06 -3.99
C HIS A 98 -26.08 -10.06 -5.07
N TYR A 99 -26.01 -8.80 -4.69
CA TYR A 99 -25.46 -7.71 -5.50
C TYR A 99 -24.04 -7.41 -5.02
N GLN A 100 -23.13 -7.29 -5.97
CA GLN A 100 -21.82 -6.65 -5.79
C GLN A 100 -22.02 -5.16 -6.09
N ILE A 101 -21.68 -4.32 -5.12
CA ILE A 101 -21.91 -2.88 -5.17
C ILE A 101 -20.59 -2.18 -4.92
N LEU A 102 -20.19 -1.29 -5.82
CA LEU A 102 -19.02 -0.43 -5.62
C LEU A 102 -19.47 0.96 -5.20
N VAL A 103 -18.81 1.49 -4.17
CA VAL A 103 -19.14 2.79 -3.57
C VAL A 103 -17.87 3.63 -3.45
N GLN A 104 -17.88 4.80 -4.09
CA GLN A 104 -16.77 5.76 -4.00
C GLN A 104 -16.93 6.62 -2.75
N CYS A 105 -16.06 6.43 -1.77
CA CYS A 105 -15.98 7.18 -0.53
C CYS A 105 -14.73 8.09 -0.53
N GLY A 106 -14.86 9.32 -1.03
CA GLY A 106 -13.71 10.19 -1.28
C GLY A 106 -12.79 9.56 -2.32
N ARG A 107 -11.54 9.25 -1.95
CA ARG A 107 -10.56 8.56 -2.80
C ARG A 107 -10.65 7.02 -2.73
N TYR A 108 -11.40 6.48 -1.78
CA TYR A 108 -11.49 5.04 -1.57
C TYR A 108 -12.69 4.46 -2.32
N GLU A 109 -12.49 3.36 -3.03
CA GLU A 109 -13.56 2.52 -3.56
C GLU A 109 -13.78 1.37 -2.58
N ILE A 110 -15.03 1.13 -2.21
CA ILE A 110 -15.43 0.11 -1.24
C ILE A 110 -16.39 -0.84 -1.93
N GLU A 111 -16.06 -2.12 -1.91
CA GLU A 111 -16.93 -3.18 -2.39
C GLU A 111 -17.85 -3.65 -1.28
N ILE A 112 -19.11 -3.86 -1.63
CA ILE A 112 -20.18 -4.31 -0.72
C ILE A 112 -20.90 -5.49 -1.35
N GLN A 113 -21.19 -6.49 -0.56
CA GLN A 113 -22.06 -7.59 -0.91
C GLN A 113 -23.39 -7.45 -0.14
N SER A 114 -24.50 -7.36 -0.84
CA SER A 114 -25.83 -7.17 -0.21
C SER A 114 -26.94 -7.86 -0.99
N THR A 115 -27.98 -8.29 -0.30
CA THR A 115 -29.20 -8.83 -0.92
C THR A 115 -30.16 -7.73 -1.43
N ALA A 116 -29.95 -6.49 -1.01
CA ALA A 116 -30.68 -5.31 -1.47
C ALA A 116 -29.71 -4.35 -2.14
N ALA A 117 -30.08 -3.77 -3.27
CA ALA A 117 -29.23 -2.85 -4.02
C ALA A 117 -29.82 -1.43 -4.01
N PRO A 118 -29.00 -0.40 -3.68
CA PRO A 118 -29.33 0.98 -3.97
C PRO A 118 -29.26 1.23 -5.49
N ALA A 119 -29.81 2.34 -5.94
CA ALA A 119 -29.67 2.74 -7.33
C ALA A 119 -28.24 3.28 -7.60
N MET A 120 -27.76 3.07 -8.83
CA MET A 120 -26.51 3.67 -9.26
C MET A 120 -26.60 5.20 -9.20
N GLY A 121 -25.61 5.83 -8.57
CA GLY A 121 -25.59 7.28 -8.34
C GLY A 121 -26.14 7.73 -6.99
N ASP A 122 -26.78 6.84 -6.23
CA ASP A 122 -27.26 7.15 -4.89
C ASP A 122 -26.13 7.52 -3.94
N SER A 123 -26.40 8.47 -3.04
CA SER A 123 -25.53 8.77 -1.90
C SER A 123 -25.97 7.93 -0.71
N ILE A 124 -25.06 7.11 -0.19
CA ILE A 124 -25.33 6.20 0.92
C ILE A 124 -24.33 6.36 2.06
N GLY A 125 -24.71 5.96 3.25
CA GLY A 125 -23.82 5.78 4.39
C GLY A 125 -23.38 4.33 4.50
N LEU A 126 -22.16 4.12 5.00
CA LEU A 126 -21.61 2.81 5.29
C LEU A 126 -21.23 2.70 6.76
N THR A 127 -21.51 1.56 7.35
CA THR A 127 -21.05 1.19 8.69
C THR A 127 -20.52 -0.24 8.69
N ILE A 128 -19.62 -0.53 9.60
CA ILE A 128 -19.00 -1.83 9.77
C ILE A 128 -19.03 -2.12 11.27
N GLU A 129 -19.54 -3.29 11.65
CA GLU A 129 -19.53 -3.71 13.05
C GLU A 129 -18.09 -4.06 13.48
N PRO A 130 -17.77 -4.00 14.79
CA PRO A 130 -16.42 -4.25 15.29
C PRO A 130 -15.84 -5.63 14.92
N ASP A 131 -16.67 -6.66 14.84
CA ASP A 131 -16.35 -8.03 14.47
C ASP A 131 -16.11 -8.22 12.96
N GLY A 132 -16.61 -7.30 12.13
CA GLY A 132 -16.38 -7.27 10.68
C GLY A 132 -15.09 -6.55 10.26
N ILE A 133 -14.31 -6.06 11.22
CA ILE A 133 -13.05 -5.36 10.97
C ILE A 133 -11.89 -6.20 11.48
N HIS A 134 -11.14 -6.81 10.55
CA HIS A 134 -9.97 -7.60 10.92
C HIS A 134 -8.69 -6.78 10.75
N VAL A 135 -7.89 -6.69 11.83
CA VAL A 135 -6.68 -5.86 11.87
C VAL A 135 -5.46 -6.74 11.97
N MET A 136 -4.51 -6.54 11.06
CA MET A 136 -3.26 -7.29 11.02
C MET A 136 -2.07 -6.35 11.19
N LYS A 137 -1.01 -6.84 11.87
CA LYS A 137 0.26 -6.12 11.91
C LYS A 137 0.85 -6.00 10.51
N LYS A 138 1.12 -4.78 10.11
CA LYS A 138 1.75 -4.56 8.80
C LYS A 138 3.17 -5.13 8.81
N VAL A 139 3.43 -6.07 7.92
CA VAL A 139 4.77 -6.68 7.79
C VAL A 139 5.52 -5.95 6.69
N PHE A 140 6.36 -5.00 7.09
CA PHE A 140 7.24 -4.31 6.17
C PHE A 140 8.58 -5.06 6.08
N ARG A 141 8.83 -5.72 4.98
CA ARG A 141 10.16 -6.24 4.62
C ARG A 141 10.88 -5.29 3.68
N VAL A 142 10.14 -4.69 2.76
CA VAL A 142 10.56 -3.70 1.78
C VAL A 142 9.43 -2.71 1.56
N ASN A 143 9.76 -1.49 1.14
CA ASN A 143 8.78 -0.59 0.55
C ASN A 143 8.53 -1.04 -0.89
N GLN A 144 7.27 -1.11 -1.29
CA GLN A 144 6.87 -1.46 -2.64
C GLN A 144 6.00 -0.35 -3.22
N PHE A 145 6.37 0.12 -4.42
CA PHE A 145 5.65 1.16 -5.12
C PHE A 145 5.45 0.78 -6.59
N THR A 146 4.49 1.41 -7.22
CA THR A 146 4.45 1.52 -8.68
C THR A 146 5.15 2.81 -9.06
N GLY A 147 6.06 2.74 -10.01
CA GLY A 147 6.80 3.89 -10.50
C GLY A 147 6.78 4.00 -12.01
N VAL A 148 7.25 5.16 -12.50
CA VAL A 148 7.42 5.44 -13.93
C VAL A 148 8.83 5.97 -14.14
N ILE A 149 9.53 5.47 -15.15
CA ILE A 149 10.84 6.00 -15.54
C ILE A 149 10.62 7.35 -16.26
N THR A 150 11.13 8.44 -15.67
CA THR A 150 10.90 9.80 -16.18
C THR A 150 12.01 10.31 -17.09
N LYS A 151 13.23 9.91 -16.79
CA LYS A 151 14.46 10.26 -17.53
C LYS A 151 15.44 9.11 -17.45
N LYS A 152 16.53 9.24 -18.18
CA LYS A 152 17.68 8.35 -18.10
C LYS A 152 18.11 8.19 -16.63
N ASN A 153 18.06 6.97 -16.10
CA ASN A 153 18.41 6.68 -14.70
C ASN A 153 17.61 7.44 -13.63
N THR A 154 16.35 7.78 -13.92
CA THR A 154 15.48 8.42 -12.94
C THR A 154 14.10 7.77 -12.96
N VAL A 155 13.59 7.43 -11.78
CA VAL A 155 12.26 6.84 -11.57
C VAL A 155 11.45 7.71 -10.61
N LYS A 156 10.20 7.94 -10.96
CA LYS A 156 9.23 8.63 -10.09
C LYS A 156 8.34 7.60 -9.41
N PHE A 157 8.26 7.63 -8.09
CA PHE A 157 7.37 6.83 -7.26
C PHE A 157 7.15 7.50 -5.89
N GLY A 158 6.04 7.18 -5.22
CA GLY A 158 5.75 7.63 -3.85
C GLY A 158 5.92 9.14 -3.65
N ASP A 159 5.43 9.97 -4.59
CA ASP A 159 5.57 11.43 -4.62
C ASP A 159 7.01 11.96 -4.79
N GLY A 160 7.97 11.09 -5.05
CA GLY A 160 9.37 11.46 -5.23
C GLY A 160 9.93 11.13 -6.59
N GLU A 161 11.07 11.74 -6.92
CA GLU A 161 11.87 11.44 -8.10
C GLU A 161 13.30 11.06 -7.67
N PHE A 162 13.71 9.85 -8.00
CA PHE A 162 14.96 9.26 -7.51
C PHE A 162 15.85 8.80 -8.66
N LYS A 163 17.16 8.98 -8.50
CA LYS A 163 18.12 8.34 -9.39
C LYS A 163 18.12 6.84 -9.17
N CYS A 164 18.21 6.04 -10.23
CA CYS A 164 18.21 4.59 -10.17
C CYS A 164 19.10 4.00 -11.25
N ASP A 165 19.41 2.71 -11.16
CA ASP A 165 20.09 1.98 -12.22
C ASP A 165 19.04 1.24 -13.08
N VAL A 166 18.73 1.77 -14.26
CA VAL A 166 17.75 1.16 -15.18
C VAL A 166 18.32 -0.07 -15.91
N THR A 167 19.63 -0.31 -15.88
CA THR A 167 20.26 -1.47 -16.56
C THR A 167 19.84 -2.80 -15.93
N GLN A 168 19.38 -2.79 -14.68
CA GLN A 168 18.84 -3.97 -13.99
C GLN A 168 17.59 -4.54 -14.66
N LEU A 169 16.82 -3.74 -15.44
CA LEU A 169 15.63 -4.20 -16.16
C LEU A 169 15.99 -5.15 -17.31
N TYR A 170 17.20 -5.06 -17.86
CA TYR A 170 17.69 -5.87 -18.98
C TYR A 170 19.09 -6.37 -18.67
N PRO A 171 19.26 -7.59 -18.15
CA PRO A 171 20.58 -8.12 -17.81
C PRO A 171 21.55 -8.10 -18.97
N GLY A 172 22.76 -7.58 -18.73
CA GLY A 172 23.81 -7.44 -19.75
C GLY A 172 23.67 -6.19 -20.63
N SER A 173 22.73 -5.29 -20.33
CA SER A 173 22.60 -3.98 -20.98
C SER A 173 23.59 -2.96 -20.39
N HIS A 174 23.78 -1.87 -21.10
CA HIS A 174 24.52 -0.69 -20.65
C HIS A 174 23.87 0.58 -21.20
N LEU A 175 24.25 1.72 -20.67
CA LEU A 175 23.78 3.01 -21.18
C LEU A 175 24.81 3.57 -22.21
N ASP A 176 24.31 4.14 -23.30
CA ASP A 176 25.12 4.90 -24.24
C ASP A 176 25.45 6.30 -23.66
N GLU A 177 26.28 7.07 -24.39
CA GLU A 177 26.66 8.45 -24.00
C GLU A 177 25.47 9.40 -23.91
N GLU A 178 24.40 9.11 -24.63
CA GLU A 178 23.13 9.85 -24.60
C GLU A 178 22.20 9.34 -23.47
N GLY A 179 22.52 8.20 -22.81
CA GLY A 179 21.84 7.54 -21.71
C GLY A 179 20.62 6.72 -22.15
N TYR A 180 20.54 6.29 -23.40
CA TYR A 180 19.63 5.24 -23.81
C TYR A 180 20.16 3.88 -23.40
N LEU A 181 19.25 2.95 -23.12
CA LEU A 181 19.64 1.59 -22.76
C LEU A 181 19.96 0.79 -24.03
N ILE A 182 21.16 0.24 -24.08
CA ILE A 182 21.58 -0.68 -25.13
C ILE A 182 21.50 -2.10 -24.58
N THR A 183 20.64 -2.92 -25.15
CA THR A 183 20.49 -4.32 -24.71
C THR A 183 21.70 -5.15 -25.07
N ALA A 184 21.83 -6.35 -24.49
CA ALA A 184 22.89 -7.31 -24.84
C ALA A 184 22.87 -7.71 -26.35
N LYS A 185 21.75 -7.49 -27.05
CA LYS A 185 21.59 -7.72 -28.49
C LYS A 185 21.94 -6.48 -29.33
N GLY A 186 22.28 -5.35 -28.71
CA GLY A 186 22.59 -4.09 -29.38
C GLY A 186 21.35 -3.26 -29.76
N GLU A 187 20.18 -3.58 -29.25
CA GLU A 187 18.94 -2.80 -29.45
C GLU A 187 18.98 -1.55 -28.57
N LYS A 188 18.65 -0.38 -29.13
CA LYS A 188 18.57 0.88 -28.41
C LYS A 188 17.14 1.10 -27.93
N LEU A 189 16.93 1.19 -26.62
CA LEU A 189 15.63 1.37 -25.97
C LEU A 189 15.56 2.73 -25.28
N ASP A 190 14.43 3.42 -25.48
CA ASP A 190 14.02 4.56 -24.66
C ASP A 190 13.04 4.03 -23.60
N LEU A 191 13.44 4.09 -22.33
CA LEU A 191 12.61 3.62 -21.22
C LEU A 191 11.73 4.71 -20.61
N THR A 192 11.73 5.93 -21.18
CA THR A 192 10.85 7.02 -20.72
C THR A 192 9.39 6.56 -20.75
N ASP A 193 8.64 6.92 -19.69
CA ASP A 193 7.23 6.55 -19.47
C ASP A 193 6.98 5.04 -19.27
N THR A 194 8.04 4.23 -19.08
CA THR A 194 7.88 2.81 -18.75
C THR A 194 7.43 2.63 -17.32
N GLU A 195 6.31 1.90 -17.11
CA GLU A 195 5.84 1.51 -15.78
C GLU A 195 6.69 0.39 -15.18
N VAL A 196 7.07 0.57 -13.92
CA VAL A 196 7.90 -0.38 -13.18
C VAL A 196 7.35 -0.62 -11.77
N ASN A 197 7.58 -1.82 -11.25
CA ASN A 197 7.48 -2.04 -9.81
C ASN A 197 8.83 -1.64 -9.18
N VAL A 198 8.74 -0.95 -8.06
CA VAL A 198 9.89 -0.43 -7.31
C VAL A 198 9.90 -1.07 -5.93
N GLU A 199 11.04 -1.64 -5.54
CA GLU A 199 11.26 -2.15 -4.19
C GLU A 199 12.48 -1.47 -3.56
N VAL A 200 12.32 -1.04 -2.30
CA VAL A 200 13.39 -0.41 -1.50
C VAL A 200 13.40 -1.01 -0.10
N GLY A 201 14.53 -1.47 0.37
CA GLY A 201 14.68 -1.99 1.74
C GLY A 201 14.46 -0.90 2.79
N LEU A 202 13.99 -1.28 3.97
CA LEU A 202 13.73 -0.34 5.06
C LEU A 202 15.01 0.37 5.54
N GLN A 203 16.14 -0.32 5.49
CA GLN A 203 17.46 0.19 5.92
C GLN A 203 18.18 0.94 4.79
N ASP A 204 17.63 0.90 3.58
CA ASP A 204 18.21 1.55 2.40
C ASP A 204 17.66 2.98 2.20
N ILE A 205 16.73 3.42 3.06
CA ILE A 205 16.19 4.77 3.09
C ILE A 205 16.75 5.50 4.29
N THR A 206 17.35 6.67 4.07
CA THR A 206 17.82 7.55 5.13
C THR A 206 17.06 8.86 5.12
N MET A 207 17.02 9.55 6.27
CA MET A 207 16.39 10.86 6.44
C MET A 207 17.43 11.94 6.51
N SER A 208 17.12 13.11 5.97
CA SER A 208 17.91 14.35 6.07
C SER A 208 17.00 15.52 6.44
N ASP A 209 17.52 16.46 7.21
CA ASP A 209 16.89 17.75 7.48
C ASP A 209 17.11 18.76 6.34
N ASN A 210 17.96 18.42 5.37
CA ASN A 210 18.21 19.22 4.18
C ASN A 210 17.21 18.86 3.07
N PRO A 211 16.29 19.75 2.67
CA PRO A 211 15.28 19.46 1.66
C PRO A 211 15.85 19.17 0.26
N ASP A 212 17.09 19.57 -0.02
CA ASP A 212 17.71 19.41 -1.35
C ASP A 212 18.45 18.07 -1.50
N GLU A 213 18.56 17.27 -0.44
CA GLU A 213 19.28 16.00 -0.48
C GLU A 213 18.44 14.80 -0.93
N GLY A 214 17.13 14.83 -0.69
CA GLY A 214 16.25 13.70 -0.95
C GLY A 214 15.45 13.80 -2.24
N GLY A 215 14.94 12.65 -2.68
CA GLY A 215 14.04 12.56 -3.82
C GLY A 215 12.57 12.80 -3.47
N ALA A 216 12.19 12.68 -2.21
CA ALA A 216 10.86 12.97 -1.67
C ALA A 216 10.96 13.64 -0.31
N GLN A 217 9.89 14.30 0.12
CA GLN A 217 9.77 14.91 1.45
C GLN A 217 8.47 14.45 2.11
N GLY A 218 8.50 14.36 3.45
CA GLY A 218 7.31 14.00 4.21
C GLY A 218 7.48 14.25 5.71
N HIS A 219 6.38 14.13 6.44
CA HIS A 219 6.37 14.22 7.89
C HIS A 219 6.47 12.85 8.53
N ILE A 220 7.23 12.74 9.60
CA ILE A 220 7.28 11.54 10.43
C ILE A 220 5.93 11.42 11.16
N ILE A 221 5.13 10.42 10.80
CA ILE A 221 3.81 10.18 11.40
C ILE A 221 3.81 9.04 12.41
N SER A 222 4.88 8.26 12.48
CA SER A 222 5.04 7.17 13.45
C SER A 222 6.50 6.89 13.73
N LEU A 223 6.81 6.65 14.99
CA LEU A 223 8.12 6.27 15.52
C LEU A 223 7.96 5.09 16.46
N ILE A 224 8.63 3.97 16.19
CA ILE A 224 8.59 2.77 17.04
C ILE A 224 10.02 2.29 17.29
N TYR A 225 10.44 2.21 18.55
CA TYR A 225 11.72 1.65 18.93
C TYR A 225 11.69 0.11 18.87
N LYS A 226 12.69 -0.49 18.23
CA LYS A 226 12.83 -1.94 18.02
C LYS A 226 14.17 -2.46 18.56
N SER A 227 14.43 -2.26 19.84
CA SER A 227 15.62 -2.72 20.59
C SER A 227 16.98 -2.27 20.07
N GLU A 228 17.22 -2.23 18.77
CA GLU A 228 18.49 -1.86 18.11
C GLU A 228 18.37 -0.71 17.14
N TYR A 229 17.13 -0.40 16.67
CA TYR A 229 16.86 0.66 15.71
C TYR A 229 15.47 1.25 15.92
N TYR A 230 15.23 2.40 15.32
CA TYR A 230 13.91 3.01 15.24
C TYR A 230 13.29 2.71 13.89
N ARG A 231 12.01 2.31 13.89
CA ARG A 231 11.21 2.19 12.68
C ARG A 231 10.33 3.41 12.56
N TYR A 232 10.42 4.06 11.41
CA TYR A 232 9.66 5.27 11.08
C TYR A 232 8.67 5.01 9.98
N ILE A 233 7.57 5.77 9.98
CA ILE A 233 6.73 5.98 8.82
C ILE A 233 6.78 7.45 8.51
N VAL A 234 7.22 7.76 7.30
CA VAL A 234 7.24 9.12 6.76
C VAL A 234 6.15 9.21 5.71
N ARG A 235 5.22 10.15 5.91
CA ARG A 235 4.10 10.39 5.01
C ARG A 235 4.33 11.63 4.20
N THR A 236 4.22 11.50 2.87
CA THR A 236 4.32 12.62 1.93
C THR A 236 3.03 13.45 1.91
N GLU A 237 3.03 14.58 1.20
CA GLU A 237 1.87 15.47 1.07
C GLU A 237 0.65 14.77 0.43
N ASN A 238 0.89 13.88 -0.55
CA ASN A 238 -0.19 13.11 -1.20
C ASN A 238 -0.49 11.77 -0.49
N GLU A 239 -0.07 11.65 0.78
CA GLU A 239 -0.36 10.52 1.66
C GLU A 239 0.29 9.18 1.24
N GLU A 240 1.42 9.23 0.53
CA GLU A 240 2.25 8.06 0.31
C GLU A 240 3.14 7.79 1.54
N ASP A 241 3.23 6.54 1.96
CA ASP A 241 3.96 6.13 3.15
C ASP A 241 5.28 5.44 2.80
N TYR A 242 6.38 5.99 3.32
CA TYR A 242 7.68 5.34 3.34
C TYR A 242 7.96 4.78 4.72
N VAL A 243 8.30 3.50 4.77
CA VAL A 243 8.75 2.86 6.00
C VAL A 243 10.26 2.72 5.98
N LEU A 244 10.89 3.17 7.04
CA LEU A 244 12.35 3.05 7.16
C LEU A 244 12.79 2.64 8.55
N ALA A 245 14.02 2.14 8.63
CA ALA A 245 14.65 1.70 9.86
C ALA A 245 16.05 2.33 9.95
N CYS A 246 16.30 3.15 10.96
CA CYS A 246 17.59 3.74 11.23
C CYS A 246 17.90 3.79 12.72
N GLU A 247 19.18 4.00 13.06
CA GLU A 247 19.63 4.09 14.45
C GLU A 247 19.47 5.51 15.02
N ASP A 248 19.37 6.52 14.17
CA ASP A 248 19.23 7.92 14.58
C ASP A 248 17.82 8.21 15.09
N LEU A 249 17.74 9.01 16.15
CA LEU A 249 16.48 9.43 16.75
C LEU A 249 15.99 10.76 16.13
N TRP A 250 14.84 10.70 15.49
CA TRP A 250 14.07 11.83 14.97
C TRP A 250 12.77 12.00 15.76
N ASN A 251 12.12 13.15 15.65
CA ASN A 251 10.87 13.39 16.35
C ASN A 251 9.65 13.18 15.45
N GLU A 252 8.53 12.80 16.08
CA GLU A 252 7.24 12.81 15.36
C GLU A 252 6.91 14.24 14.87
N ASN A 253 6.34 14.32 13.70
CA ASN A 253 6.02 15.54 12.94
C ASN A 253 7.22 16.31 12.37
N ASP A 254 8.46 15.86 12.55
CA ASP A 254 9.58 16.44 11.83
C ASP A 254 9.35 16.30 10.31
N LEU A 255 9.59 17.37 9.57
CA LEU A 255 9.65 17.35 8.10
C LEU A 255 11.04 16.87 7.70
N VAL A 256 11.10 15.79 6.94
CA VAL A 256 12.35 15.17 6.51
C VAL A 256 12.38 14.96 5.01
N SER A 257 13.58 14.94 4.46
CA SER A 257 13.86 14.55 3.09
C SER A 257 14.30 13.08 3.07
N LEU A 258 13.78 12.31 2.13
CA LEU A 258 14.05 10.88 1.98
C LEU A 258 15.16 10.67 0.95
N VAL A 259 16.26 10.10 1.38
CA VAL A 259 17.44 9.82 0.55
C VAL A 259 17.55 8.32 0.31
N ILE A 260 17.58 7.92 -0.96
CA ILE A 260 17.69 6.53 -1.37
C ILE A 260 18.85 6.43 -2.36
N PRO A 261 19.92 5.66 -2.06
CA PRO A 261 21.00 5.43 -3.01
C PRO A 261 20.50 4.72 -4.27
N PRO A 262 20.97 5.09 -5.46
CA PRO A 262 20.50 4.53 -6.73
C PRO A 262 20.62 2.99 -6.85
N ASP A 263 21.66 2.41 -6.24
CA ASP A 263 21.92 0.96 -6.20
C ASP A 263 21.01 0.19 -5.24
N LYS A 264 20.23 0.90 -4.42
CA LYS A 264 19.27 0.34 -3.46
C LYS A 264 17.83 0.31 -3.98
N ILE A 265 17.60 0.93 -5.10
CA ILE A 265 16.30 0.91 -5.77
C ILE A 265 16.27 -0.28 -6.72
N ARG A 266 15.44 -1.27 -6.42
CA ARG A 266 15.21 -2.43 -7.28
C ARG A 266 14.03 -2.17 -8.19
N LEU A 267 14.22 -2.39 -9.49
CA LEU A 267 13.21 -2.18 -10.52
C LEU A 267 12.87 -3.51 -11.19
N THR A 268 11.59 -3.74 -11.46
CA THR A 268 11.10 -4.79 -12.35
C THR A 268 10.04 -4.24 -13.28
N LEU A 269 9.99 -4.75 -14.52
CA LEU A 269 8.95 -4.33 -15.46
C LEU A 269 7.58 -4.77 -14.97
N ARG A 270 6.60 -3.86 -15.03
CA ARG A 270 5.21 -4.19 -14.65
C ARG A 270 4.53 -5.05 -15.71
N ASN A 271 4.74 -4.73 -16.98
CA ASN A 271 4.21 -5.46 -18.13
C ASN A 271 5.35 -5.88 -19.05
N PRO A 272 5.96 -7.07 -18.88
CA PRO A 272 7.07 -7.52 -19.71
C PRO A 272 6.74 -7.67 -21.19
N GLU A 273 5.46 -7.72 -21.56
CA GLU A 273 4.99 -7.94 -22.94
C GLU A 273 4.78 -6.64 -23.76
N GLU A 274 4.82 -5.46 -23.13
CA GLU A 274 4.52 -4.18 -23.81
C GLU A 274 5.72 -3.50 -24.47
N ILE A 275 6.93 -4.00 -24.25
CA ILE A 275 8.14 -3.44 -24.87
C ILE A 275 8.50 -4.28 -26.08
N LYS A 276 7.91 -3.91 -27.23
CA LYS A 276 8.31 -4.40 -28.55
C LYS A 276 9.05 -3.35 -29.32
#